data_8546cafdf2cffd7a81034dfdcce365a3
#
_entry.id   8546cafdf2cffd7a81034dfdcce365a3
#
_cell.length_a   1.000
_cell.length_b   1.000
_cell.length_c   1.000
_cell.angle_alpha   90.00
_cell.angle_beta   90.00
_cell.angle_gamma   90.00
#
_symmetry.space_group_name_H-M   'P 1'
#
loop_
_entity.id
_entity.type
_entity.pdbx_description
1 polymer ?
#
loop_
_entity_poly.entity_id
_entity_poly.type
_entity_poly.pdbx_seq_one_letter_code
_entity_poly.pdbx_strand_id
1 'polypeptide(L)'
;RHSVSWPGKGRGMARTPRKNGGGGRGAEAPNTIGGRRAHPPKAEKDWSFKINSKENKKAFKSALAATSQESYVLARGHQIPEKATLPYVVEDKIETLAKDNEGGSLTKRATSLLDNLGLLDDVKRSRDGKGIRAGKGKSRGRKYRTPKSILLVLSEDNDSEKAFRNLSGVDVTTSKNLNTE
;
A
#
# COMPACT_ATOMS: atom_id res chain seq x y z
N ARG A 1 -10.62 -23.29 29.04
CA ARG A 1 -9.29 -23.91 28.86
C ARG A 1 -8.39 -23.41 29.98
N HIS A 2 -7.96 -24.33 30.85
CA HIS A 2 -7.23 -23.96 32.05
C HIS A 2 -5.75 -24.25 31.87
N SER A 3 -5.03 -23.32 31.24
CA SER A 3 -3.57 -23.36 31.11
C SER A 3 -2.84 -22.81 32.36
N VAL A 4 -3.62 -22.30 33.31
CA VAL A 4 -3.13 -21.63 34.53
C VAL A 4 -3.90 -22.18 35.73
N SER A 5 -3.22 -22.43 36.86
CA SER A 5 -3.80 -22.82 38.12
C SER A 5 -3.41 -21.87 39.26
N TRP A 6 -4.28 -21.80 40.27
CA TRP A 6 -4.01 -21.06 41.50
C TRP A 6 -3.48 -21.99 42.59
N PRO A 7 -2.33 -21.72 43.18
CA PRO A 7 -1.76 -22.60 44.18
C PRO A 7 -2.53 -22.67 45.50
N GLY A 8 -3.38 -21.64 45.77
CA GLY A 8 -4.11 -21.57 47.03
C GLY A 8 -3.24 -21.25 48.26
N LYS A 9 -3.81 -21.38 49.47
CA LYS A 9 -3.12 -21.15 50.73
C LYS A 9 -2.31 -22.40 51.15
N GLY A 10 -1.30 -22.19 52.00
CA GLY A 10 -0.58 -23.30 52.70
C GLY A 10 0.52 -23.97 51.87
N ARG A 11 0.87 -23.47 50.69
CA ARG A 11 1.92 -24.07 49.84
C ARG A 11 3.28 -23.38 49.90
N GLY A 12 3.45 -22.36 50.74
CA GLY A 12 4.70 -21.59 50.80
C GLY A 12 5.05 -20.78 49.59
N MET A 13 4.10 -20.63 48.67
CA MET A 13 4.29 -19.88 47.40
C MET A 13 3.37 -18.67 47.35
N ALA A 14 3.80 -17.62 46.64
CA ALA A 14 2.95 -16.45 46.37
C ALA A 14 1.67 -16.88 45.65
N ARG A 15 0.54 -16.31 46.05
CA ARG A 15 -0.81 -16.64 45.56
C ARG A 15 -1.11 -15.96 44.22
N THR A 16 -0.25 -16.17 43.23
CA THR A 16 -0.43 -15.68 41.86
C THR A 16 -0.81 -16.85 40.95
N PRO A 17 -1.54 -16.61 39.86
CA PRO A 17 -1.79 -17.63 38.84
C PRO A 17 -0.47 -18.20 38.33
N ARG A 18 -0.37 -19.49 38.11
CA ARG A 18 0.85 -20.17 37.65
C ARG A 18 0.56 -21.05 36.44
N LYS A 19 1.49 -21.09 35.48
CA LYS A 19 1.37 -21.92 34.28
C LYS A 19 1.43 -23.39 34.62
N ASN A 20 0.49 -24.15 34.13
CA ASN A 20 0.52 -25.61 34.19
C ASN A 20 1.63 -26.14 33.26
N GLY A 21 2.52 -26.98 33.75
CA GLY A 21 3.66 -27.51 32.99
C GLY A 21 4.83 -26.54 32.79
N GLY A 22 4.79 -25.35 33.38
CA GLY A 22 5.83 -24.31 33.21
C GLY A 22 6.78 -24.14 34.41
N GLY A 23 7.03 -25.20 35.24
CA GLY A 23 7.90 -25.10 36.40
C GLY A 23 7.42 -24.14 37.48
N GLY A 24 6.11 -23.90 37.57
CA GLY A 24 5.52 -23.05 38.60
C GLY A 24 5.68 -21.53 38.33
N ARG A 25 6.06 -21.11 37.13
CA ARG A 25 6.16 -19.69 36.76
C ARG A 25 4.82 -18.98 36.91
N GLY A 26 4.84 -17.79 37.49
CA GLY A 26 3.67 -16.91 37.55
C GLY A 26 3.17 -16.53 36.14
N ALA A 27 1.85 -16.32 36.02
CA ALA A 27 1.20 -15.94 34.78
C ALA A 27 0.01 -15.00 35.06
N GLU A 28 -0.52 -14.37 34.04
CA GLU A 28 -1.76 -13.55 34.05
C GLU A 28 -1.77 -12.37 35.00
N ALA A 29 -0.96 -12.30 36.03
CA ALA A 29 -0.86 -11.18 36.94
C ALA A 29 0.08 -10.10 36.38
N PRO A 30 -0.26 -8.80 36.50
CA PRO A 30 0.55 -7.72 35.95
C PRO A 30 1.88 -7.51 36.67
N ASN A 31 1.98 -7.96 37.92
CA ASN A 31 3.18 -7.88 38.76
C ASN A 31 4.15 -9.07 38.57
N THR A 32 3.90 -9.91 37.59
CA THR A 32 4.67 -11.14 37.35
C THR A 32 5.51 -11.00 36.09
N ILE A 33 6.77 -11.45 36.11
CA ILE A 33 7.63 -11.49 34.92
C ILE A 33 7.01 -12.49 33.91
N GLY A 34 6.73 -12.00 32.69
CA GLY A 34 6.02 -12.76 31.67
C GLY A 34 4.52 -12.93 31.90
N GLY A 35 3.94 -12.18 32.83
CA GLY A 35 2.50 -12.06 33.04
C GLY A 35 1.82 -11.18 32.00
N ARG A 36 0.56 -10.82 32.22
CA ARG A 36 -0.19 -9.93 31.34
C ARG A 36 0.28 -8.49 31.48
N ARG A 37 0.15 -7.71 30.41
CA ARG A 37 0.30 -6.25 30.50
C ARG A 37 -0.90 -5.64 31.23
N ALA A 38 -0.63 -4.75 32.20
CA ALA A 38 -1.68 -4.03 32.91
C ALA A 38 -2.52 -3.16 31.96
N HIS A 39 -1.86 -2.48 31.05
CA HIS A 39 -2.47 -1.67 30.00
C HIS A 39 -2.04 -2.18 28.60
N PRO A 40 -2.67 -3.24 28.09
CA PRO A 40 -2.34 -3.76 26.77
C PRO A 40 -2.80 -2.83 25.65
N PRO A 41 -2.19 -2.89 24.47
CA PRO A 41 -2.69 -2.17 23.32
C PRO A 41 -4.11 -2.64 22.96
N LYS A 42 -5.01 -1.70 22.69
CA LYS A 42 -6.39 -1.96 22.31
C LYS A 42 -6.59 -1.68 20.82
N ALA A 43 -7.44 -2.48 20.16
CA ALA A 43 -7.79 -2.29 18.76
C ALA A 43 -8.56 -0.97 18.51
N GLU A 44 -9.28 -0.49 19.54
CA GLU A 44 -10.07 0.75 19.52
C GLU A 44 -9.23 2.03 19.54
N LYS A 45 -7.91 1.92 19.77
CA LYS A 45 -7.04 3.09 19.81
C LYS A 45 -7.01 3.75 18.44
N ASP A 46 -7.36 5.02 18.40
CA ASP A 46 -7.16 5.85 17.22
C ASP A 46 -5.65 6.09 17.01
N TRP A 47 -5.15 5.64 15.86
CA TRP A 47 -3.76 5.77 15.44
C TRP A 47 -3.58 6.92 14.44
N SER A 48 -4.68 7.57 14.05
CA SER A 48 -4.62 8.66 13.08
C SER A 48 -4.00 9.92 13.68
N PHE A 49 -3.28 10.64 12.84
CA PHE A 49 -2.69 11.93 13.17
C PHE A 49 -3.38 13.02 12.34
N LYS A 50 -3.83 14.07 13.01
CA LYS A 50 -4.33 15.25 12.31
C LYS A 50 -3.13 16.07 11.81
N ILE A 51 -2.99 16.15 10.49
CA ILE A 51 -1.98 16.99 9.82
C ILE A 51 -2.59 18.36 9.53
N ASN A 52 -1.80 19.42 9.71
CA ASN A 52 -2.26 20.77 9.38
C ASN A 52 -2.48 20.93 7.87
N SER A 53 -3.55 21.61 7.46
CA SER A 53 -3.91 21.76 6.05
C SER A 53 -2.82 22.47 5.22
N LYS A 54 -2.10 23.42 5.81
CA LYS A 54 -0.97 24.13 5.16
C LYS A 54 0.23 23.19 4.93
N GLU A 55 0.51 22.31 5.88
CA GLU A 55 1.56 21.30 5.80
C GLU A 55 1.24 20.28 4.70
N ASN A 56 0.02 19.76 4.69
CA ASN A 56 -0.44 18.84 3.65
C ASN A 56 -0.37 19.45 2.24
N LYS A 57 -0.82 20.72 2.08
CA LYS A 57 -0.71 21.45 0.80
C LYS A 57 0.75 21.63 0.36
N LYS A 58 1.67 21.92 1.31
CA LYS A 58 3.09 22.05 1.00
C LYS A 58 3.70 20.72 0.57
N ALA A 59 3.37 19.63 1.28
CA ALA A 59 3.80 18.28 0.93
C ALA A 59 3.32 17.88 -0.47
N PHE A 60 2.04 18.12 -0.77
CA PHE A 60 1.46 17.85 -2.08
C PHE A 60 2.17 18.62 -3.20
N LYS A 61 2.41 19.92 -3.04
CA LYS A 61 3.15 20.72 -4.02
C LYS A 61 4.57 20.21 -4.22
N SER A 62 5.25 19.82 -3.15
CA SER A 62 6.61 19.27 -3.22
C SER A 62 6.63 17.92 -3.94
N ALA A 63 5.66 17.04 -3.66
CA ALA A 63 5.54 15.76 -4.35
C ALA A 63 5.27 15.95 -5.85
N LEU A 64 4.36 16.86 -6.19
CA LEU A 64 4.06 17.17 -7.59
C LEU A 64 5.28 17.76 -8.34
N ALA A 65 6.04 18.65 -7.70
CA ALA A 65 7.26 19.18 -8.27
C ALA A 65 8.34 18.10 -8.47
N ALA A 66 8.41 17.11 -7.57
CA ALA A 66 9.36 16.01 -7.70
C ALA A 66 9.06 15.11 -8.92
N THR A 67 7.79 14.99 -9.33
CA THR A 67 7.43 14.19 -10.53
C THR A 67 7.93 14.80 -11.84
N SER A 68 8.24 16.09 -11.87
CA SER A 68 8.80 16.75 -13.06
C SER A 68 10.33 16.59 -13.18
N GLN A 69 11.00 16.08 -12.16
CA GLN A 69 12.46 15.91 -12.15
C GLN A 69 12.82 14.46 -12.47
N GLU A 70 13.44 14.25 -13.60
CA GLU A 70 13.86 12.94 -14.11
C GLU A 70 14.74 12.19 -13.11
N SER A 71 15.68 12.88 -12.43
CA SER A 71 16.59 12.29 -11.45
C SER A 71 15.87 11.58 -10.29
N TYR A 72 14.76 12.16 -9.79
CA TYR A 72 13.96 11.53 -8.73
C TYR A 72 13.18 10.32 -9.24
N VAL A 73 12.66 10.42 -10.47
CA VAL A 73 11.89 9.33 -11.08
C VAL A 73 12.80 8.13 -11.37
N LEU A 74 13.99 8.36 -11.90
CA LEU A 74 15.01 7.33 -12.12
C LEU A 74 15.52 6.73 -10.79
N ALA A 75 15.78 7.56 -9.78
CA ALA A 75 16.20 7.09 -8.47
C ALA A 75 15.15 6.18 -7.80
N ARG A 76 13.87 6.36 -8.11
CA ARG A 76 12.81 5.44 -7.68
C ARG A 76 12.79 4.11 -8.46
N GLY A 77 13.54 4.02 -9.54
CA GLY A 77 13.70 2.83 -10.37
C GLY A 77 12.71 2.71 -11.52
N HIS A 78 12.09 3.81 -11.94
CA HIS A 78 11.26 3.83 -13.15
C HIS A 78 12.12 3.78 -14.41
N GLN A 79 11.58 3.19 -15.47
CA GLN A 79 12.17 3.18 -16.80
C GLN A 79 11.49 4.26 -17.64
N ILE A 80 12.25 5.24 -18.08
CA ILE A 80 11.78 6.38 -18.86
C ILE A 80 12.54 6.40 -20.19
N PRO A 81 11.88 6.69 -21.33
CA PRO A 81 12.56 6.90 -22.60
C PRO A 81 13.48 8.12 -22.55
N GLU A 82 14.63 8.09 -23.24
CA GLU A 82 15.65 9.15 -23.23
C GLU A 82 15.17 10.55 -23.63
N LYS A 83 14.04 10.64 -24.35
CA LYS A 83 13.46 11.90 -24.82
C LYS A 83 12.14 12.27 -24.13
N ALA A 84 11.89 11.71 -22.95
CA ALA A 84 10.65 11.97 -22.24
C ALA A 84 10.64 13.34 -21.59
N THR A 85 9.56 14.08 -21.78
CA THR A 85 9.28 15.28 -20.99
C THR A 85 8.32 14.93 -19.86
N LEU A 86 8.76 15.11 -18.62
CA LEU A 86 7.95 14.86 -17.43
C LEU A 86 7.36 16.15 -16.88
N PRO A 87 6.12 16.16 -16.40
CA PRO A 87 5.13 15.08 -16.48
C PRO A 87 4.55 14.93 -17.90
N TYR A 88 4.10 13.70 -18.25
CA TYR A 88 3.37 13.49 -19.51
C TYR A 88 2.01 14.16 -19.45
N VAL A 89 1.71 14.99 -20.45
CA VAL A 89 0.39 15.58 -20.66
C VAL A 89 -0.22 14.95 -21.90
N VAL A 90 -1.39 14.38 -21.77
CA VAL A 90 -2.08 13.63 -22.81
C VAL A 90 -3.44 14.26 -23.10
N GLU A 91 -3.95 14.09 -24.29
CA GLU A 91 -5.27 14.61 -24.68
C GLU A 91 -6.40 13.91 -23.90
N ASP A 92 -7.51 14.62 -23.69
CA ASP A 92 -8.70 14.13 -22.99
C ASP A 92 -9.36 12.92 -23.69
N LYS A 93 -8.97 12.61 -24.92
CA LYS A 93 -9.38 11.39 -25.65
C LYS A 93 -9.10 10.09 -24.88
N ILE A 94 -8.12 10.10 -23.96
CA ILE A 94 -7.88 8.98 -23.04
C ILE A 94 -9.13 8.65 -22.21
N GLU A 95 -9.90 9.64 -21.82
CA GLU A 95 -11.11 9.47 -21.03
C GLU A 95 -12.26 8.84 -21.83
N THR A 96 -12.22 8.98 -23.16
CA THR A 96 -13.25 8.45 -24.06
C THR A 96 -12.90 7.09 -24.65
N LEU A 97 -11.75 6.52 -24.33
CA LEU A 97 -11.28 5.21 -24.81
C LEU A 97 -12.33 4.08 -24.67
N ALA A 98 -13.17 4.15 -23.64
CA ALA A 98 -14.25 3.18 -23.42
C ALA A 98 -15.45 3.37 -24.36
N LYS A 99 -15.65 4.57 -24.92
CA LYS A 99 -16.79 4.92 -25.79
C LYS A 99 -16.53 4.59 -27.26
N ASP A 100 -15.27 4.55 -27.66
CA ASP A 100 -14.88 4.25 -29.03
C ASP A 100 -15.06 2.75 -29.28
N ASN A 101 -16.10 2.39 -30.03
CA ASN A 101 -16.45 1.02 -30.38
C ASN A 101 -15.51 0.39 -31.44
N GLU A 102 -14.32 0.93 -31.65
CA GLU A 102 -13.32 0.35 -32.54
C GLU A 102 -12.81 -0.99 -31.96
N GLY A 103 -13.04 -2.06 -32.69
CA GLY A 103 -12.89 -3.45 -32.29
C GLY A 103 -11.61 -3.78 -31.52
N GLY A 104 -11.77 -4.26 -30.29
CA GLY A 104 -10.70 -4.75 -29.43
C GLY A 104 -10.98 -4.59 -27.95
N SER A 105 -10.27 -5.35 -27.12
CA SER A 105 -10.33 -5.20 -25.66
C SER A 105 -9.82 -3.84 -25.24
N LEU A 106 -10.52 -3.17 -24.31
CA LEU A 106 -10.12 -1.90 -23.73
C LEU A 106 -8.68 -1.92 -23.20
N THR A 107 -8.27 -3.01 -22.55
CA THR A 107 -6.89 -3.20 -22.07
C THR A 107 -5.87 -3.21 -23.20
N LYS A 108 -6.21 -3.77 -24.37
CA LYS A 108 -5.30 -3.79 -25.53
C LYS A 108 -5.07 -2.38 -26.07
N ARG A 109 -6.11 -1.55 -26.12
CA ARG A 109 -6.01 -0.14 -26.54
C ARG A 109 -5.15 0.66 -25.55
N ALA A 110 -5.37 0.47 -24.24
CA ALA A 110 -4.56 1.09 -23.20
C ALA A 110 -3.07 0.69 -23.33
N THR A 111 -2.81 -0.59 -23.61
CA THR A 111 -1.44 -1.09 -23.83
C THR A 111 -0.79 -0.45 -25.06
N SER A 112 -1.51 -0.37 -26.20
CA SER A 112 -1.00 0.26 -27.41
C SER A 112 -0.71 1.75 -27.24
N LEU A 113 -1.55 2.44 -26.45
CA LEU A 113 -1.33 3.84 -26.12
C LEU A 113 -0.05 4.02 -25.29
N LEU A 114 0.16 3.19 -24.28
CA LEU A 114 1.37 3.23 -23.44
C LEU A 114 2.61 2.84 -24.23
N ASP A 115 2.50 1.96 -25.22
CA ASP A 115 3.58 1.61 -26.12
C ASP A 115 4.00 2.79 -27.00
N ASN A 116 3.02 3.48 -27.58
CA ASN A 116 3.25 4.69 -28.39
C ASN A 116 3.92 5.81 -27.58
N LEU A 117 3.64 5.89 -26.26
CA LEU A 117 4.26 6.84 -25.35
C LEU A 117 5.64 6.38 -24.83
N GLY A 118 6.05 5.14 -25.16
CA GLY A 118 7.30 4.55 -24.66
C GLY A 118 7.27 4.18 -23.18
N LEU A 119 6.09 4.10 -22.56
CA LEU A 119 5.91 3.83 -21.13
C LEU A 119 5.64 2.34 -20.83
N LEU A 120 5.51 1.51 -21.87
CA LEU A 120 5.18 0.09 -21.70
C LEU A 120 6.28 -0.68 -20.96
N ASP A 121 7.54 -0.28 -21.11
CA ASP A 121 8.66 -0.96 -20.47
C ASP A 121 8.64 -0.80 -18.95
N ASP A 122 8.18 0.34 -18.45
CA ASP A 122 7.97 0.53 -17.01
C ASP A 122 6.85 -0.36 -16.45
N VAL A 123 5.78 -0.59 -17.22
CA VAL A 123 4.72 -1.54 -16.88
C VAL A 123 5.25 -2.98 -16.90
N LYS A 124 6.09 -3.34 -17.87
CA LYS A 124 6.75 -4.67 -17.91
C LYS A 124 7.64 -4.85 -16.68
N ARG A 125 8.47 -3.86 -16.34
CA ARG A 125 9.30 -3.85 -15.13
C ARG A 125 8.45 -4.13 -13.87
N SER A 126 7.30 -3.47 -13.75
CA SER A 126 6.37 -3.67 -12.65
C SER A 126 5.79 -5.09 -12.60
N ARG A 127 5.45 -5.66 -13.76
CA ARG A 127 4.94 -7.02 -13.87
C ARG A 127 5.99 -8.06 -13.47
N ASP A 128 7.20 -7.90 -13.98
CA ASP A 128 8.31 -8.83 -13.74
C ASP A 128 8.86 -8.73 -12.31
N GLY A 129 8.75 -7.54 -11.72
CA GLY A 129 9.07 -7.29 -10.31
C GLY A 129 8.03 -7.78 -9.31
N LYS A 130 6.91 -8.38 -9.75
CA LYS A 130 5.88 -8.91 -8.87
C LYS A 130 6.38 -10.14 -8.11
N GLY A 131 6.56 -10.01 -6.80
CA GLY A 131 7.05 -11.08 -5.94
C GLY A 131 6.13 -11.37 -4.76
N ILE A 132 6.34 -12.54 -4.12
CA ILE A 132 5.63 -12.86 -2.88
C ILE A 132 6.18 -11.99 -1.76
N ARG A 133 5.30 -11.34 -1.02
CA ARG A 133 5.64 -10.48 0.10
C ARG A 133 6.32 -11.26 1.22
N ALA A 134 7.41 -10.74 1.74
CA ALA A 134 8.01 -11.24 2.97
C ALA A 134 7.08 -10.94 4.19
N GLY A 135 7.18 -11.78 5.22
CA GLY A 135 6.43 -11.59 6.46
C GLY A 135 4.98 -12.06 6.42
N LYS A 136 4.25 -11.78 7.49
CA LYS A 136 2.89 -12.28 7.75
C LYS A 136 1.79 -11.61 6.91
N GLY A 137 2.09 -10.52 6.23
CA GLY A 137 1.14 -9.84 5.33
C GLY A 137 0.58 -10.76 4.24
N LYS A 138 1.38 -11.74 3.77
CA LYS A 138 0.97 -12.72 2.77
C LYS A 138 -0.19 -13.62 3.22
N SER A 139 -0.27 -13.94 4.50
CA SER A 139 -1.38 -14.73 5.09
C SER A 139 -2.61 -13.87 5.43
N ARG A 140 -2.50 -12.55 5.29
CA ARG A 140 -3.57 -11.58 5.60
C ARG A 140 -4.15 -10.93 4.33
N GLY A 141 -4.22 -11.64 3.22
CA GLY A 141 -4.76 -11.16 1.95
C GLY A 141 -3.80 -10.29 1.10
N ARG A 142 -2.59 -9.99 1.56
CA ARG A 142 -1.57 -9.22 0.83
C ARG A 142 -0.42 -10.09 0.34
N LYS A 143 -0.74 -11.11 -0.44
CA LYS A 143 0.24 -12.11 -0.87
C LYS A 143 1.37 -11.53 -1.72
N TYR A 144 1.04 -10.66 -2.67
CA TYR A 144 2.01 -10.11 -3.61
C TYR A 144 2.42 -8.69 -3.27
N ARG A 145 3.66 -8.36 -3.61
CA ARG A 145 4.18 -7.00 -3.70
C ARG A 145 4.46 -6.72 -5.16
N THR A 146 3.83 -5.71 -5.71
CA THR A 146 4.02 -5.25 -7.09
C THR A 146 4.67 -3.87 -7.04
N PRO A 147 5.79 -3.63 -7.73
CA PRO A 147 6.35 -2.30 -7.88
C PRO A 147 5.33 -1.37 -8.55
N LYS A 148 5.31 -0.12 -8.16
CA LYS A 148 4.47 0.89 -8.81
C LYS A 148 5.09 1.28 -10.14
N SER A 149 4.22 1.58 -11.11
CA SER A 149 4.59 2.04 -12.43
C SER A 149 4.00 3.44 -12.65
N ILE A 150 3.02 3.57 -13.49
CA ILE A 150 2.47 4.85 -13.94
C ILE A 150 1.32 5.25 -13.02
N LEU A 151 1.24 6.53 -12.69
CA LEU A 151 0.07 7.16 -12.11
C LEU A 151 -0.68 7.93 -13.21
N LEU A 152 -1.89 7.50 -13.51
CA LEU A 152 -2.79 8.17 -14.44
C LEU A 152 -3.76 9.05 -13.67
N VAL A 153 -3.79 10.33 -13.99
CA VAL A 153 -4.70 11.30 -13.38
C VAL A 153 -5.76 11.68 -14.40
N LEU A 154 -7.01 11.39 -14.08
CA LEU A 154 -8.19 11.70 -14.90
C LEU A 154 -8.98 12.87 -14.31
N SER A 155 -9.82 13.51 -15.11
CA SER A 155 -10.72 14.56 -14.61
C SER A 155 -11.85 13.97 -13.77
N GLU A 156 -12.47 12.89 -14.28
CA GLU A 156 -13.61 12.20 -13.65
C GLU A 156 -13.43 10.68 -13.71
N ASP A 157 -14.20 9.96 -12.88
CA ASP A 157 -14.25 8.51 -12.89
C ASP A 157 -14.98 8.01 -14.14
N ASN A 158 -14.24 7.42 -15.06
CA ASN A 158 -14.75 6.91 -16.33
C ASN A 158 -14.48 5.41 -16.49
N ASP A 159 -15.24 4.75 -17.37
CA ASP A 159 -15.01 3.32 -17.69
C ASP A 159 -13.61 3.04 -18.25
N SER A 160 -12.93 4.05 -18.79
CA SER A 160 -11.53 3.97 -19.25
C SER A 160 -10.57 3.62 -18.11
N GLU A 161 -10.88 3.99 -16.84
CA GLU A 161 -10.12 3.59 -15.66
C GLU A 161 -9.91 2.06 -15.59
N LYS A 162 -10.95 1.30 -15.91
CA LYS A 162 -10.92 -0.18 -15.85
C LYS A 162 -9.88 -0.78 -16.77
N ALA A 163 -9.62 -0.14 -17.92
CA ALA A 163 -8.61 -0.58 -18.88
C ALA A 163 -7.19 -0.45 -18.33
N PHE A 164 -6.89 0.69 -17.72
CA PHE A 164 -5.56 1.00 -17.16
C PHE A 164 -5.30 0.31 -15.83
N ARG A 165 -6.30 0.25 -14.94
CA ARG A 165 -6.20 -0.41 -13.64
C ARG A 165 -5.89 -1.91 -13.74
N ASN A 166 -6.18 -2.54 -14.88
CA ASN A 166 -5.84 -3.94 -15.12
C ASN A 166 -4.34 -4.15 -15.40
N LEU A 167 -3.60 -3.10 -15.71
CA LEU A 167 -2.16 -3.18 -15.99
C LEU A 167 -1.36 -3.24 -14.68
N SER A 168 -0.25 -3.98 -14.70
CA SER A 168 0.55 -4.19 -13.49
C SER A 168 1.19 -2.89 -13.01
N GLY A 169 0.94 -2.54 -11.75
CA GLY A 169 1.54 -1.37 -11.09
C GLY A 169 0.99 -0.02 -11.52
N VAL A 170 0.05 0.02 -12.46
CA VAL A 170 -0.61 1.26 -12.87
C VAL A 170 -1.69 1.60 -11.84
N ASP A 171 -1.63 2.81 -11.32
CA ASP A 171 -2.67 3.39 -10.48
C ASP A 171 -3.42 4.47 -11.26
N VAL A 172 -4.73 4.50 -11.08
CA VAL A 172 -5.59 5.53 -11.69
C VAL A 172 -6.29 6.29 -10.58
N THR A 173 -6.27 7.60 -10.67
CA THR A 173 -6.93 8.49 -9.71
C THR A 173 -7.54 9.69 -10.40
N THR A 174 -8.53 10.29 -9.76
CA THR A 174 -9.08 11.56 -10.23
C THR A 174 -8.31 12.74 -9.65
N SER A 175 -8.36 13.88 -10.32
CA SER A 175 -7.72 15.11 -9.87
C SER A 175 -8.18 15.53 -8.46
N LYS A 176 -9.42 15.21 -8.07
CA LYS A 176 -10.00 15.50 -6.74
C LYS A 176 -9.45 14.61 -5.65
N ASN A 177 -9.10 13.36 -5.98
CA ASN A 177 -8.62 12.33 -5.03
C ASN A 177 -7.10 12.24 -4.97
N LEU A 178 -6.40 13.02 -5.80
CA LEU A 178 -4.94 13.03 -5.83
C LEU A 178 -4.38 13.52 -4.49
N ASN A 179 -3.49 12.73 -3.91
CA ASN A 179 -2.84 13.00 -2.64
C ASN A 179 -1.33 12.72 -2.71
N THR A 180 -0.62 12.87 -1.60
CA THR A 180 0.84 12.67 -1.51
C THR A 180 1.28 11.21 -1.40
N GLU A 181 0.34 10.27 -1.24
CA GLU A 181 0.62 8.83 -1.19
C GLU A 181 0.59 8.22 -2.60
#